data_5a2cafd5e81ad71155d0bd0715ddef55
#
_entry.id   5a2cafd5e81ad71155d0bd0715ddef55
#
_cell.length_a   1.000
_cell.length_b   1.000
_cell.length_c   1.000
_cell.angle_alpha   90.00
_cell.angle_beta   90.00
_cell.angle_gamma   90.00
#
_symmetry.space_group_name_H-M   'P 1'
#
loop_
_entity.id
_entity.type
_entity.pdbx_description
1 polymer ?
#
loop_
_entity_poly.entity_id
_entity_poly.type
_entity_poly.pdbx_seq_one_letter_code
_entity_poly.pdbx_strand_id
1 'polypeptide(L)'
;MAEHLIIKGETKEELYATLLPQLKSLVEGESDIIANMANISACIMDTFHFWWVGFYRVIDGTLVLGPFQGPLACTRIKRGKGVCSTAWDKAETIVVEDVEKFPGHIACSSASRSEIVVPVIRNGEVIAVLDIDSEHLSTFDDIDKNWLEKVAELFT
;
A
#
# COMPACT_ATOMS: atom_id res chain seq x y z
N MET A 1 16.36 -12.65 -13.84
CA MET A 1 17.37 -12.79 -12.77
C MET A 1 16.73 -12.44 -11.44
N ALA A 2 16.92 -13.29 -10.45
CA ALA A 2 16.41 -12.99 -9.11
C ALA A 2 17.30 -11.94 -8.45
N GLU A 3 16.68 -10.89 -7.95
CA GLU A 3 17.39 -9.84 -7.22
C GLU A 3 17.09 -9.98 -5.73
N HIS A 4 18.05 -9.59 -4.91
CA HIS A 4 17.91 -9.60 -3.47
C HIS A 4 17.93 -8.18 -2.94
N LEU A 5 17.01 -7.88 -2.03
CA LEU A 5 17.01 -6.61 -1.32
C LEU A 5 18.17 -6.58 -0.32
N ILE A 6 18.84 -5.45 -0.25
CA ILE A 6 19.85 -5.19 0.78
C ILE A 6 19.35 -4.00 1.59
N ILE A 7 18.64 -4.30 2.69
CA ILE A 7 18.05 -3.29 3.54
C ILE A 7 18.94 -3.07 4.77
N LYS A 8 19.29 -1.81 5.01
CA LYS A 8 20.15 -1.42 6.13
C LYS A 8 19.47 -0.33 6.94
N GLY A 9 19.59 -0.44 8.25
CA GLY A 9 19.08 0.54 9.17
C GLY A 9 18.30 -0.10 10.32
N GLU A 10 18.05 0.70 11.36
CA GLU A 10 17.32 0.28 12.55
C GLU A 10 16.03 1.09 12.71
N THR A 11 16.03 2.32 12.20
CA THR A 11 14.84 3.18 12.26
C THR A 11 13.99 3.01 11.00
N LYS A 12 12.72 3.33 11.14
CA LYS A 12 11.77 3.33 10.01
C LYS A 12 12.31 4.20 8.86
N GLU A 13 12.79 5.38 9.15
CA GLU A 13 13.36 6.31 8.16
C GLU A 13 14.52 5.68 7.40
N GLU A 14 15.45 5.04 8.11
CA GLU A 14 16.60 4.40 7.50
C GLU A 14 16.20 3.22 6.61
N LEU A 15 15.21 2.43 7.04
CA LEU A 15 14.72 1.29 6.26
C LEU A 15 14.09 1.76 4.94
N TYR A 16 13.27 2.80 4.98
CA TYR A 16 12.70 3.36 3.76
C TYR A 16 13.77 3.96 2.85
N ALA A 17 14.77 4.64 3.44
CA ALA A 17 15.83 5.28 2.68
C ALA A 17 16.67 4.29 1.88
N THR A 18 16.86 3.06 2.38
CA THR A 18 17.55 2.01 1.64
C THR A 18 16.61 1.24 0.71
N LEU A 19 15.32 1.16 1.03
CA LEU A 19 14.35 0.45 0.22
C LEU A 19 14.00 1.19 -1.08
N LEU A 20 13.70 2.47 -1.01
CA LEU A 20 13.18 3.22 -2.16
C LEU A 20 14.07 3.18 -3.41
N PRO A 21 15.40 3.38 -3.33
CA PRO A 21 16.26 3.27 -4.51
C PRO A 21 16.22 1.89 -5.16
N GLN A 22 16.08 0.84 -4.36
CA GLN A 22 15.98 -0.53 -4.86
C GLN A 22 14.65 -0.78 -5.55
N LEU A 23 13.55 -0.21 -5.03
CA LEU A 23 12.25 -0.28 -5.71
C LEU A 23 12.30 0.44 -7.06
N LYS A 24 12.95 1.62 -7.12
CA LYS A 24 13.13 2.35 -8.38
C LYS A 24 13.85 1.48 -9.41
N SER A 25 14.92 0.81 -9.00
CA SER A 25 15.66 -0.08 -9.90
C SER A 25 14.82 -1.26 -10.39
N LEU A 26 13.98 -1.82 -9.52
CA LEU A 26 13.12 -2.95 -9.90
C LEU A 26 12.08 -2.58 -10.95
N VAL A 27 11.51 -1.39 -10.87
CA VAL A 27 10.45 -0.97 -11.81
C VAL A 27 11.02 -0.30 -13.06
N GLU A 28 12.28 0.11 -13.02
CA GLU A 28 12.93 0.72 -14.17
C GLU A 28 13.02 -0.30 -15.32
N GLY A 29 12.47 0.06 -16.46
CA GLY A 29 12.44 -0.82 -17.62
C GLY A 29 11.31 -1.85 -17.64
N GLU A 30 10.51 -1.94 -16.57
CA GLU A 30 9.33 -2.80 -16.54
C GLU A 30 8.07 -1.95 -16.65
N SER A 31 7.31 -2.17 -17.73
CA SER A 31 6.08 -1.41 -18.00
C SER A 31 4.82 -2.06 -17.46
N ASP A 32 4.88 -3.35 -17.09
CA ASP A 32 3.70 -4.06 -16.60
C ASP A 32 3.40 -3.67 -15.16
N ILE A 33 2.26 -3.01 -14.96
CA ILE A 33 1.86 -2.51 -13.65
C ILE A 33 1.62 -3.64 -12.64
N ILE A 34 1.11 -4.78 -13.08
CA ILE A 34 0.83 -5.92 -12.21
C ILE A 34 2.14 -6.51 -11.68
N ALA A 35 3.13 -6.67 -12.56
CA ALA A 35 4.45 -7.16 -12.14
C ALA A 35 5.08 -6.23 -11.12
N ASN A 36 5.00 -4.91 -11.35
CA ASN A 36 5.54 -3.91 -10.43
C ASN A 36 4.80 -3.91 -9.09
N MET A 37 3.48 -4.01 -9.10
CA MET A 37 2.68 -4.11 -7.87
C MET A 37 3.05 -5.35 -7.06
N ALA A 38 3.27 -6.48 -7.74
CA ALA A 38 3.65 -7.73 -7.09
C ALA A 38 5.01 -7.60 -6.39
N ASN A 39 6.01 -7.10 -7.09
CA ASN A 39 7.35 -6.95 -6.53
C ASN A 39 7.40 -5.89 -5.42
N ILE A 40 6.72 -4.78 -5.58
CA ILE A 40 6.68 -3.74 -4.54
C ILE A 40 5.99 -4.26 -3.28
N SER A 41 4.89 -4.98 -3.43
CA SER A 41 4.20 -5.59 -2.28
C SER A 41 5.12 -6.55 -1.54
N ALA A 42 5.83 -7.41 -2.27
CA ALA A 42 6.78 -8.36 -1.69
C ALA A 42 7.93 -7.66 -0.96
N CYS A 43 8.48 -6.62 -1.57
CA CYS A 43 9.61 -5.88 -0.97
C CYS A 43 9.21 -5.15 0.31
N ILE A 44 8.06 -4.51 0.33
CA ILE A 44 7.56 -3.83 1.54
C ILE A 44 7.30 -4.86 2.65
N MET A 45 6.64 -5.96 2.31
CA MET A 45 6.38 -7.03 3.29
C MET A 45 7.69 -7.59 3.87
N ASP A 46 8.66 -7.86 3.02
CA ASP A 46 9.96 -8.40 3.44
C ASP A 46 10.74 -7.42 4.32
N THR A 47 10.59 -6.13 4.08
CA THR A 47 11.30 -5.09 4.84
C THR A 47 10.68 -4.85 6.21
N PHE A 48 9.35 -4.75 6.29
CA PHE A 48 8.65 -4.29 7.50
C PHE A 48 7.83 -5.37 8.20
N HIS A 49 7.53 -6.48 7.54
CA HIS A 49 6.75 -7.59 8.10
C HIS A 49 5.35 -7.17 8.59
N PHE A 50 4.67 -6.33 7.82
CA PHE A 50 3.29 -5.95 8.11
C PHE A 50 2.35 -7.14 7.99
N TRP A 51 1.11 -6.99 8.48
CA TRP A 51 0.10 -8.03 8.36
C TRP A 51 -0.34 -8.27 6.94
N TRP A 52 -0.54 -7.18 6.16
CA TRP A 52 -1.00 -7.24 4.79
C TRP A 52 -0.43 -6.06 4.00
N VAL A 53 0.03 -6.31 2.80
CA VAL A 53 0.53 -5.27 1.87
C VAL A 53 0.04 -5.60 0.49
N GLY A 54 -0.68 -4.70 -0.14
CA GLY A 54 -1.16 -4.95 -1.49
C GLY A 54 -1.83 -3.76 -2.14
N PHE A 55 -2.34 -4.00 -3.32
CA PHE A 55 -2.96 -2.98 -4.14
C PHE A 55 -4.40 -3.36 -4.48
N TYR A 56 -5.27 -2.37 -4.48
CA TYR A 56 -6.59 -2.45 -5.08
C TYR A 56 -6.60 -1.53 -6.30
N ARG A 57 -7.04 -2.06 -7.44
CA ARG A 57 -7.05 -1.32 -8.72
C ARG A 57 -8.45 -0.78 -8.99
N VAL A 58 -8.54 0.42 -9.55
CA VAL A 58 -9.81 0.99 -9.99
C VAL A 58 -10.18 0.38 -11.34
N ILE A 59 -11.21 -0.45 -11.35
CA ILE A 59 -11.71 -1.12 -12.55
C ILE A 59 -13.23 -0.96 -12.62
N ASP A 60 -13.71 -0.31 -13.68
CA ASP A 60 -15.15 -0.11 -13.89
C ASP A 60 -15.87 0.48 -12.66
N GLY A 61 -15.27 1.50 -12.04
CA GLY A 61 -15.85 2.20 -10.90
C GLY A 61 -15.86 1.44 -9.59
N THR A 62 -15.04 0.40 -9.48
CA THR A 62 -14.91 -0.42 -8.28
C THR A 62 -13.43 -0.68 -7.99
N LEU A 63 -13.08 -0.80 -6.72
CA LEU A 63 -11.74 -1.26 -6.33
C LEU A 63 -11.71 -2.78 -6.39
N VAL A 64 -10.81 -3.32 -7.19
CA VAL A 64 -10.64 -4.76 -7.39
C VAL A 64 -9.28 -5.19 -6.87
N LEU A 65 -9.27 -6.26 -6.08
CA LEU A 65 -8.05 -6.81 -5.51
C LEU A 65 -6.99 -7.05 -6.59
N GLY A 66 -5.81 -6.51 -6.37
CA GLY A 66 -4.63 -6.72 -7.19
C GLY A 66 -3.58 -7.55 -6.46
N PRO A 67 -2.31 -7.46 -6.88
CA PRO A 67 -1.23 -8.19 -6.21
C PRO A 67 -1.10 -7.80 -4.74
N PHE A 68 -0.90 -8.80 -3.88
CA PHE A 68 -0.75 -8.58 -2.45
C PHE A 68 0.05 -9.69 -1.79
N GLN A 69 0.48 -9.40 -0.55
CA GLN A 69 1.13 -10.33 0.37
C GLN A 69 0.34 -10.33 1.66
N GLY A 70 -0.02 -11.50 2.16
CA GLY A 70 -0.77 -11.64 3.40
C GLY A 70 -1.95 -12.58 3.29
N PRO A 71 -2.86 -12.59 4.31
CA PRO A 71 -4.04 -13.47 4.29
C PRO A 71 -5.08 -13.00 3.26
N LEU A 72 -6.08 -13.83 3.04
CA LEU A 72 -7.17 -13.55 2.12
C LEU A 72 -7.81 -12.19 2.39
N ALA A 73 -8.20 -11.52 1.32
CA ALA A 73 -8.78 -10.18 1.37
C ALA A 73 -10.09 -10.11 0.57
N CYS A 74 -10.83 -9.02 0.76
CA CYS A 74 -12.02 -8.75 -0.04
C CYS A 74 -11.62 -8.61 -1.51
N THR A 75 -12.32 -9.29 -2.42
CA THR A 75 -11.99 -9.21 -3.84
C THR A 75 -12.45 -7.90 -4.48
N ARG A 76 -13.50 -7.29 -3.92
CA ARG A 76 -14.03 -6.02 -4.42
C ARG A 76 -14.42 -5.12 -3.25
N ILE A 77 -14.14 -3.83 -3.40
CA ILE A 77 -14.53 -2.80 -2.44
C ILE A 77 -15.36 -1.76 -3.18
N LYS A 78 -16.60 -1.59 -2.74
CA LYS A 78 -17.51 -0.60 -3.32
C LYS A 78 -17.11 0.81 -2.90
N ARG A 79 -17.32 1.75 -3.80
CA ARG A 79 -17.08 3.16 -3.53
C ARG A 79 -18.01 3.65 -2.42
N GLY A 80 -17.49 4.50 -1.53
CA GLY A 80 -18.25 5.13 -0.47
C GLY A 80 -18.11 4.50 0.91
N LYS A 81 -17.41 3.37 1.05
CA LYS A 81 -17.21 2.71 2.34
C LYS A 81 -15.77 2.29 2.55
N GLY A 82 -15.26 2.50 3.77
CA GLY A 82 -13.96 2.02 4.20
C GLY A 82 -12.81 2.94 3.87
N VAL A 83 -11.63 2.57 4.33
CA VAL A 83 -10.42 3.39 4.22
C VAL A 83 -9.94 3.49 2.78
N CYS A 84 -9.91 2.37 2.05
CA CYS A 84 -9.48 2.35 0.66
C CYS A 84 -10.35 3.25 -0.22
N SER A 85 -11.67 3.20 -0.04
CA SER A 85 -12.61 4.04 -0.78
C SER A 85 -12.42 5.52 -0.44
N THR A 86 -12.12 5.84 0.82
CA THR A 86 -11.89 7.22 1.25
C THR A 86 -10.64 7.78 0.61
N ALA A 87 -9.55 7.01 0.57
CA ALA A 87 -8.30 7.43 -0.10
C ALA A 87 -8.54 7.65 -1.59
N TRP A 88 -9.31 6.79 -2.22
CA TRP A 88 -9.70 6.93 -3.62
C TRP A 88 -10.49 8.21 -3.87
N ASP A 89 -11.57 8.43 -3.10
CA ASP A 89 -12.45 9.58 -3.28
C ASP A 89 -11.74 10.91 -3.06
N LYS A 90 -10.89 10.98 -2.04
CA LYS A 90 -10.16 12.21 -1.71
C LYS A 90 -8.88 12.39 -2.51
N ALA A 91 -8.39 11.34 -3.16
CA ALA A 91 -7.07 11.30 -3.79
C ALA A 91 -5.96 11.72 -2.82
N GLU A 92 -6.09 11.28 -1.57
CA GLU A 92 -5.17 11.59 -0.48
C GLU A 92 -4.83 10.34 0.33
N THR A 93 -3.64 10.32 0.91
CA THR A 93 -3.23 9.27 1.85
C THR A 93 -4.07 9.37 3.12
N ILE A 94 -4.59 8.22 3.58
CA ILE A 94 -5.34 8.11 4.81
C ILE A 94 -4.55 7.24 5.80
N VAL A 95 -4.27 7.80 6.97
CA VAL A 95 -3.59 7.08 8.07
C VAL A 95 -4.63 6.84 9.16
N VAL A 96 -4.81 5.57 9.54
CA VAL A 96 -5.80 5.15 10.53
C VAL A 96 -5.09 4.50 11.70
N GLU A 97 -5.14 5.13 12.86
CA GLU A 97 -4.50 4.64 14.09
C GLU A 97 -5.25 3.42 14.67
N ASP A 98 -6.57 3.41 14.54
CA ASP A 98 -7.44 2.35 15.03
C ASP A 98 -8.60 2.17 14.06
N VAL A 99 -8.62 1.05 13.35
CA VAL A 99 -9.62 0.77 12.31
C VAL A 99 -11.04 0.68 12.87
N GLU A 100 -11.20 0.28 14.14
CA GLU A 100 -12.52 0.19 14.76
C GLU A 100 -13.16 1.57 14.95
N LYS A 101 -12.35 2.61 15.00
CA LYS A 101 -12.81 4.00 15.14
C LYS A 101 -13.04 4.70 13.80
N PHE A 102 -12.69 4.06 12.70
CA PHE A 102 -12.87 4.65 11.38
C PHE A 102 -14.30 4.46 10.88
N PRO A 103 -15.03 5.55 10.55
CA PRO A 103 -16.41 5.45 10.08
C PRO A 103 -16.52 4.61 8.80
N GLY A 104 -17.40 3.62 8.80
CA GLY A 104 -17.64 2.77 7.63
C GLY A 104 -16.54 1.76 7.34
N HIS A 105 -15.67 1.48 8.32
CA HIS A 105 -14.61 0.49 8.16
C HIS A 105 -15.18 -0.87 7.71
N ILE A 106 -14.52 -1.46 6.70
CA ILE A 106 -14.85 -2.79 6.19
C ILE A 106 -13.78 -3.75 6.72
N ALA A 107 -14.20 -4.68 7.59
CA ALA A 107 -13.30 -5.68 8.16
C ALA A 107 -13.09 -6.81 7.16
N CYS A 108 -12.16 -6.66 6.22
CA CYS A 108 -11.71 -7.75 5.34
C CYS A 108 -10.79 -8.72 6.08
N SER A 109 -10.21 -8.28 7.21
CA SER A 109 -9.41 -9.11 8.10
C SER A 109 -9.70 -8.71 9.54
N SER A 110 -10.02 -9.68 10.39
CA SER A 110 -10.30 -9.43 11.82
C SER A 110 -9.05 -9.09 12.61
N ALA A 111 -7.86 -9.37 12.09
CA ALA A 111 -6.60 -9.11 12.78
C ALA A 111 -6.04 -7.70 12.51
N SER A 112 -6.54 -6.99 11.53
CA SER A 112 -6.10 -5.63 11.23
C SER A 112 -6.53 -4.67 12.34
N ARG A 113 -5.57 -3.90 12.85
CA ARG A 113 -5.79 -2.93 13.93
C ARG A 113 -5.54 -1.50 13.48
N SER A 114 -4.54 -1.28 12.64
CA SER A 114 -4.24 0.03 12.05
C SER A 114 -3.96 -0.13 10.56
N GLU A 115 -4.10 0.97 9.82
CA GLU A 115 -4.03 0.90 8.35
C GLU A 115 -3.51 2.21 7.76
N ILE A 116 -2.80 2.12 6.64
CA ILE A 116 -2.47 3.25 5.80
C ILE A 116 -2.86 2.91 4.37
N VAL A 117 -3.51 3.84 3.69
CA VAL A 117 -3.87 3.69 2.28
C VAL A 117 -3.36 4.89 1.51
N VAL A 118 -2.58 4.62 0.46
CA VAL A 118 -1.93 5.63 -0.36
C VAL A 118 -2.47 5.53 -1.79
N PRO A 119 -3.06 6.60 -2.35
CA PRO A 119 -3.54 6.54 -3.72
C PRO A 119 -2.39 6.55 -4.71
N VAL A 120 -2.54 5.77 -5.78
CA VAL A 120 -1.66 5.79 -6.95
C VAL A 120 -2.34 6.65 -8.00
N ILE A 121 -1.74 7.78 -8.32
CA ILE A 121 -2.33 8.78 -9.21
C ILE A 121 -1.54 8.82 -10.51
N ARG A 122 -2.23 8.64 -11.64
CA ARG A 122 -1.65 8.74 -12.98
C ARG A 122 -2.52 9.66 -13.83
N ASN A 123 -1.89 10.67 -14.45
CA ASN A 123 -2.60 11.66 -15.26
C ASN A 123 -3.77 12.34 -14.54
N GLY A 124 -3.59 12.64 -13.24
CA GLY A 124 -4.59 13.30 -12.42
C GLY A 124 -5.70 12.41 -11.90
N GLU A 125 -5.67 11.10 -12.20
CA GLU A 125 -6.70 10.15 -11.74
C GLU A 125 -6.11 9.08 -10.85
N VAL A 126 -6.88 8.67 -9.84
CA VAL A 126 -6.52 7.52 -9.00
C VAL A 126 -6.78 6.24 -9.79
N ILE A 127 -5.72 5.48 -10.07
CA ILE A 127 -5.81 4.21 -10.80
C ILE A 127 -5.78 3.00 -9.87
N ALA A 128 -5.27 3.20 -8.66
CA ALA A 128 -5.14 2.14 -7.65
C ALA A 128 -4.91 2.77 -6.29
N VAL A 129 -5.00 1.98 -5.24
CA VAL A 129 -4.54 2.36 -3.91
C VAL A 129 -3.58 1.30 -3.39
N LEU A 130 -2.53 1.74 -2.70
CA LEU A 130 -1.63 0.88 -1.94
C LEU A 130 -2.18 0.81 -0.53
N ASP A 131 -2.58 -0.40 -0.11
CA ASP A 131 -3.19 -0.65 1.19
C ASP A 131 -2.24 -1.47 2.05
N ILE A 132 -1.98 -1.00 3.25
CA ILE A 132 -1.11 -1.70 4.20
C ILE A 132 -1.82 -1.77 5.56
N ASP A 133 -1.91 -2.97 6.09
CA ASP A 133 -2.56 -3.25 7.36
C ASP A 133 -1.57 -3.79 8.38
N SER A 134 -1.74 -3.37 9.62
CA SER A 134 -0.96 -3.86 10.75
C SER A 134 -1.88 -4.47 11.80
N GLU A 135 -1.41 -5.52 12.48
CA GLU A 135 -2.10 -6.13 13.61
C GLU A 135 -1.89 -5.37 14.92
N HIS A 136 -1.17 -4.25 14.87
CA HIS A 136 -0.92 -3.37 16.01
C HIS A 136 -1.59 -2.01 15.78
N LEU A 137 -1.98 -1.35 16.88
CA LEU A 137 -2.50 0.01 16.82
C LEU A 137 -1.39 1.00 16.48
N SER A 138 -1.76 2.08 15.82
CA SER A 138 -0.87 3.23 15.57
C SER A 138 0.48 2.88 14.95
N THR A 139 0.52 1.88 14.07
CA THR A 139 1.76 1.46 13.39
C THR A 139 2.27 2.53 12.44
N PHE A 140 1.38 3.26 11.77
CA PHE A 140 1.73 4.18 10.70
C PHE A 140 1.68 5.64 11.14
N ASP A 141 2.66 6.43 10.69
CA ASP A 141 2.77 7.85 10.98
C ASP A 141 3.16 8.65 9.71
N ASP A 142 3.55 9.91 9.89
CA ASP A 142 3.94 10.78 8.78
C ASP A 142 5.19 10.28 8.03
N ILE A 143 6.06 9.54 8.69
CA ILE A 143 7.24 8.94 8.04
C ILE A 143 6.77 7.92 6.99
N ASP A 144 5.88 7.03 7.36
CA ASP A 144 5.30 6.06 6.42
C ASP A 144 4.58 6.77 5.29
N LYS A 145 3.75 7.75 5.63
CA LYS A 145 3.01 8.51 4.64
C LYS A 145 3.93 9.12 3.59
N ASN A 146 4.96 9.82 4.02
CA ASN A 146 5.88 10.52 3.12
C ASN A 146 6.64 9.56 2.22
N TRP A 147 7.16 8.46 2.75
CA TRP A 147 7.91 7.48 1.97
C TRP A 147 7.02 6.64 1.06
N LEU A 148 5.86 6.22 1.54
CA LEU A 148 4.94 5.41 0.74
C LEU A 148 4.31 6.22 -0.39
N GLU A 149 4.13 7.54 -0.22
CA GLU A 149 3.73 8.41 -1.32
C GLU A 149 4.78 8.42 -2.43
N LYS A 150 6.07 8.40 -2.07
CA LYS A 150 7.16 8.27 -3.05
C LYS A 150 7.14 6.92 -3.76
N VAL A 151 6.79 5.86 -3.04
CA VAL A 151 6.60 4.53 -3.64
C VAL A 151 5.45 4.56 -4.65
N ALA A 152 4.33 5.15 -4.30
CA ALA A 152 3.18 5.27 -5.20
C ALA A 152 3.52 6.07 -6.47
N GLU A 153 4.42 7.05 -6.39
CA GLU A 153 4.87 7.82 -7.53
C GLU A 153 5.65 6.99 -8.56
N LEU A 154 6.15 5.82 -8.18
CA LEU A 154 6.85 4.93 -9.10
C LEU A 154 5.93 4.37 -10.22
N PHE A 155 4.63 4.46 -10.05
CA PHE A 155 3.64 3.99 -11.01
C PHE A 155 3.16 5.07 -11.99
N THR A 156 3.68 6.25 -11.88
CA THR A 156 3.25 7.40 -12.71
C THR A 156 4.10 7.59 -13.94
#